data_52b0c1ee185a53899012f4929e1668f0
#
_entry.id   52b0c1ee185a53899012f4929e1668f0
#
_cell.length_a   1.000
_cell.length_b   1.000
_cell.length_c   1.000
_cell.angle_alpha   90.00
_cell.angle_beta   90.00
_cell.angle_gamma   90.00
#
_symmetry.space_group_name_H-M   'P 1'
#
loop_
_entity.id
_entity.type
_entity.pdbx_description
1 polymer ?
#
loop_
_entity_poly.entity_id
_entity_poly.type
_entity_poly.pdbx_seq_one_letter_code
_entity_poly.pdbx_strand_id
1 'polypeptide(L)'
;MSIEEKQNFPTYQDSDSIKYPQNEKEVSSFIKKFYKSNIPIELVGSGSKKKIGKPLQCAKILNLSKLNGIIEYLPEELYIKVKASTSIKQIEEEIKKNKQQLAFEPIDFGYLLNGKSDYGTAAGQVACNISGPRRFKVGSVRDHVLGFRG
;
A
#
# COMPACT_ATOMS: atom_id res chain seq x y z
N MET A 1 8.85 -37.48 6.57
CA MET A 1 7.61 -37.06 5.87
C MET A 1 7.80 -35.58 5.58
N SER A 2 8.35 -35.29 4.41
CA SER A 2 8.77 -33.95 3.98
C SER A 2 7.58 -33.19 3.39
N ILE A 3 7.14 -32.18 4.08
CA ILE A 3 6.10 -31.26 3.57
C ILE A 3 6.82 -30.13 2.84
N GLU A 4 7.29 -30.40 1.63
CA GLU A 4 7.58 -29.37 0.64
C GLU A 4 6.38 -29.25 -0.29
N GLU A 5 5.28 -28.68 0.19
CA GLU A 5 4.32 -28.07 -0.70
C GLU A 5 4.92 -26.76 -1.22
N LYS A 6 5.57 -26.81 -2.36
CA LYS A 6 5.89 -25.64 -3.18
C LYS A 6 4.55 -24.95 -3.48
N GLN A 7 4.24 -23.88 -2.75
CA GLN A 7 3.14 -23.00 -3.08
C GLN A 7 3.44 -22.37 -4.45
N ASN A 8 2.87 -22.95 -5.50
CA ASN A 8 2.87 -22.37 -6.84
C ASN A 8 2.02 -21.09 -6.79
N PHE A 9 2.67 -19.95 -6.56
CA PHE A 9 2.05 -18.66 -6.82
C PHE A 9 1.72 -18.61 -8.31
N PRO A 10 0.51 -18.18 -8.70
CA PRO A 10 0.22 -17.98 -10.11
C PRO A 10 1.24 -16.99 -10.68
N THR A 11 2.11 -17.48 -11.54
CA THR A 11 3.04 -16.64 -12.29
C THR A 11 2.21 -15.90 -13.33
N TYR A 12 2.01 -14.58 -13.10
CA TYR A 12 1.39 -13.69 -14.08
C TYR A 12 2.34 -13.55 -15.27
N GLN A 13 2.26 -14.47 -16.22
CA GLN A 13 3.14 -14.53 -17.40
C GLN A 13 2.67 -13.63 -18.54
N ASP A 14 1.47 -13.05 -18.43
CA ASP A 14 0.90 -12.25 -19.51
C ASP A 14 1.00 -10.76 -19.16
N SER A 15 1.69 -9.98 -20.01
CA SER A 15 1.84 -8.52 -19.88
C SER A 15 0.49 -7.78 -19.81
N ASP A 16 -0.58 -8.39 -20.34
CA ASP A 16 -1.93 -7.85 -20.27
C ASP A 16 -2.62 -8.09 -18.92
N SER A 17 -2.04 -8.90 -18.04
CA SER A 17 -2.59 -9.21 -16.72
C SER A 17 -2.42 -8.06 -15.72
N ILE A 18 -1.45 -7.14 -15.94
CA ILE A 18 -1.15 -6.04 -15.04
C ILE A 18 -1.50 -4.71 -15.72
N LYS A 19 -2.30 -3.88 -15.04
CA LYS A 19 -2.62 -2.51 -15.47
C LYS A 19 -2.02 -1.49 -14.51
N TYR A 20 -1.49 -0.40 -15.05
CA TYR A 20 -0.83 0.69 -14.32
C TYR A 20 -1.58 2.01 -14.54
N PRO A 21 -2.68 2.27 -13.84
CA PRO A 21 -3.42 3.52 -13.99
C PRO A 21 -2.57 4.73 -13.59
N GLN A 22 -2.67 5.80 -14.36
CA GLN A 22 -1.91 7.04 -14.15
C GLN A 22 -2.66 8.02 -13.23
N ASN A 23 -3.98 7.86 -13.10
CA ASN A 23 -4.85 8.76 -12.35
C ASN A 23 -6.10 8.03 -11.82
N GLU A 24 -6.85 8.71 -10.95
CA GLU A 24 -8.06 8.17 -10.32
C GLU A 24 -9.16 7.80 -11.33
N LYS A 25 -9.28 8.56 -12.43
CA LYS A 25 -10.28 8.27 -13.48
C LYS A 25 -10.00 6.94 -14.17
N GLU A 26 -8.73 6.66 -14.44
CA GLU A 26 -8.32 5.37 -14.99
C GLU A 26 -8.55 4.22 -14.01
N VAL A 27 -8.25 4.40 -12.71
CA VAL A 27 -8.58 3.42 -11.66
C VAL A 27 -10.07 3.09 -11.70
N SER A 28 -10.92 4.12 -11.63
CA SER A 28 -12.38 3.94 -11.69
C SER A 28 -12.83 3.22 -12.97
N SER A 29 -12.25 3.57 -14.11
CA SER A 29 -12.57 2.93 -15.39
C SER A 29 -12.22 1.44 -15.40
N PHE A 30 -11.02 1.08 -14.93
CA PHE A 30 -10.59 -0.33 -14.84
C PHE A 30 -11.46 -1.12 -13.86
N ILE A 31 -11.75 -0.56 -12.67
CA ILE A 31 -12.60 -1.24 -11.69
C ILE A 31 -14.00 -1.48 -12.28
N LYS A 32 -14.62 -0.47 -12.90
CA LYS A 32 -15.93 -0.63 -13.55
C LYS A 32 -15.92 -1.69 -14.65
N LYS A 33 -14.86 -1.73 -15.47
CA LYS A 33 -14.69 -2.71 -16.54
C LYS A 33 -14.61 -4.14 -15.96
N PHE A 34 -13.73 -4.35 -14.99
CA PHE A 34 -13.53 -5.68 -14.39
C PHE A 34 -14.75 -6.15 -13.59
N TYR A 35 -15.40 -5.23 -12.88
CA TYR A 35 -16.65 -5.52 -12.16
C TYR A 35 -17.76 -6.02 -13.11
N LYS A 36 -17.99 -5.30 -14.24
CA LYS A 36 -18.98 -5.70 -15.25
C LYS A 36 -18.69 -7.07 -15.87
N SER A 37 -17.42 -7.44 -15.95
CA SER A 37 -16.99 -8.73 -16.53
C SER A 37 -16.82 -9.84 -15.49
N ASN A 38 -17.16 -9.60 -14.20
CA ASN A 38 -16.95 -10.52 -13.08
C ASN A 38 -15.51 -11.03 -12.99
N ILE A 39 -14.52 -10.19 -13.30
CA ILE A 39 -13.11 -10.53 -13.25
C ILE A 39 -12.55 -10.14 -11.88
N PRO A 40 -12.07 -11.08 -11.06
CA PRO A 40 -11.43 -10.77 -9.79
C PRO A 40 -10.10 -10.05 -10.03
N ILE A 41 -9.84 -8.98 -9.25
CA ILE A 41 -8.64 -8.17 -9.35
C ILE A 41 -7.91 -8.09 -8.02
N GLU A 42 -6.58 -8.01 -8.09
CA GLU A 42 -5.73 -7.66 -6.96
C GLU A 42 -5.30 -6.19 -7.07
N LEU A 43 -5.47 -5.41 -5.99
CA LEU A 43 -4.94 -4.05 -5.89
C LEU A 43 -3.56 -4.10 -5.25
N VAL A 44 -2.56 -3.56 -5.94
CA VAL A 44 -1.16 -3.60 -5.47
C VAL A 44 -0.57 -2.18 -5.48
N GLY A 45 0.00 -1.77 -4.33
CA GLY A 45 0.90 -0.61 -4.25
C GLY A 45 2.34 -1.04 -4.53
N SER A 46 3.20 -1.06 -3.50
CA SER A 46 4.57 -1.61 -3.58
C SER A 46 4.63 -3.14 -3.50
N GLY A 47 3.56 -3.80 -3.02
CA GLY A 47 3.56 -5.24 -2.81
C GLY A 47 4.34 -5.70 -1.57
N SER A 48 4.73 -4.80 -0.68
CA SER A 48 5.56 -5.09 0.51
C SER A 48 4.98 -6.18 1.42
N LYS A 49 3.66 -6.34 1.44
CA LYS A 49 2.94 -7.28 2.29
C LYS A 49 2.30 -8.44 1.52
N LYS A 50 2.67 -8.62 0.24
CA LYS A 50 2.05 -9.64 -0.63
C LYS A 50 2.25 -11.08 -0.12
N LYS A 51 3.30 -11.32 0.66
CA LYS A 51 3.59 -12.64 1.26
C LYS A 51 2.86 -12.91 2.57
N ILE A 52 2.06 -11.96 3.07
CA ILE A 52 1.24 -12.15 4.27
C ILE A 52 -0.09 -12.79 3.88
N GLY A 53 -0.43 -13.89 4.52
CA GLY A 53 -1.68 -14.62 4.28
C GLY A 53 -1.62 -15.61 3.12
N LYS A 54 -2.79 -15.99 2.63
CA LYS A 54 -2.91 -16.96 1.53
C LYS A 54 -2.75 -16.26 0.18
N PRO A 55 -2.20 -16.96 -0.84
CA PRO A 55 -2.16 -16.44 -2.21
C PRO A 55 -3.56 -16.10 -2.73
N LEU A 56 -3.67 -14.94 -3.36
CA LEU A 56 -4.92 -14.51 -3.97
C LEU A 56 -5.11 -15.19 -5.33
N GLN A 57 -6.33 -15.68 -5.59
CA GLN A 57 -6.74 -16.19 -6.90
C GLN A 57 -7.40 -15.04 -7.67
N CYS A 58 -6.62 -14.28 -8.41
CA CYS A 58 -7.12 -13.17 -9.22
C CYS A 58 -6.57 -13.24 -10.64
N ALA A 59 -7.40 -12.81 -11.61
CA ALA A 59 -7.03 -12.86 -13.02
C ALA A 59 -6.29 -11.61 -13.49
N LYS A 60 -6.45 -10.49 -12.78
CA LYS A 60 -5.85 -9.20 -13.15
C LYS A 60 -5.27 -8.50 -11.91
N ILE A 61 -4.19 -7.76 -12.13
CA ILE A 61 -3.59 -6.89 -11.12
C ILE A 61 -3.77 -5.44 -11.54
N LEU A 62 -4.26 -4.62 -10.63
CA LEU A 62 -4.26 -3.17 -10.77
C LEU A 62 -3.15 -2.60 -9.89
N ASN A 63 -2.03 -2.27 -10.52
CA ASN A 63 -0.85 -1.76 -9.83
C ASN A 63 -0.91 -0.23 -9.74
N LEU A 64 -1.05 0.27 -8.53
CA LEU A 64 -1.25 1.69 -8.24
C LEU A 64 0.06 2.48 -8.10
N SER A 65 1.22 1.91 -8.41
CA SER A 65 2.54 2.53 -8.20
C SER A 65 2.70 3.90 -8.88
N LYS A 66 1.95 4.17 -9.94
CA LYS A 66 1.94 5.48 -10.62
C LYS A 66 1.19 6.58 -9.85
N LEU A 67 0.35 6.19 -8.87
CA LEU A 67 -0.34 7.13 -7.99
C LEU A 67 0.52 7.45 -6.77
N ASN A 68 1.66 8.05 -6.96
CA ASN A 68 2.58 8.44 -5.89
C ASN A 68 2.82 9.96 -5.87
N GLY A 69 3.32 10.44 -4.75
CA GLY A 69 3.70 11.82 -4.50
C GLY A 69 2.90 12.52 -3.41
N ILE A 70 3.53 13.48 -2.79
CA ILE A 70 2.92 14.37 -1.81
C ILE A 70 2.14 15.43 -2.58
N ILE A 71 0.87 15.62 -2.23
CA ILE A 71 -0.03 16.60 -2.86
C ILE A 71 0.06 17.93 -2.11
N GLU A 72 0.07 17.87 -0.79
CA GLU A 72 0.06 19.03 0.11
C GLU A 72 0.68 18.65 1.44
N TYR A 73 1.40 19.58 2.05
CA TYR A 73 1.93 19.41 3.39
C TYR A 73 1.89 20.73 4.13
N LEU A 74 1.20 20.78 5.26
CA LEU A 74 1.03 21.94 6.13
C LEU A 74 1.59 21.59 7.51
N PRO A 75 2.89 21.88 7.77
CA PRO A 75 3.54 21.50 9.00
C PRO A 75 2.88 22.07 10.26
N GLU A 76 2.39 23.29 10.21
CA GLU A 76 1.72 23.99 11.31
C GLU A 76 0.40 23.32 11.70
N GLU A 77 -0.29 22.74 10.73
CA GLU A 77 -1.55 22.01 10.89
C GLU A 77 -1.33 20.53 11.20
N LEU A 78 -0.09 20.07 11.23
CA LEU A 78 0.28 18.65 11.37
C LEU A 78 -0.43 17.75 10.31
N TYR A 79 -0.59 18.27 9.10
CA TYR A 79 -1.38 17.67 8.05
C TYR A 79 -0.55 17.42 6.80
N ILE A 80 -0.66 16.21 6.26
CA ILE A 80 -0.06 15.83 4.98
C ILE A 80 -1.06 15.07 4.12
N LYS A 81 -1.18 15.44 2.85
CA LYS A 81 -2.01 14.80 1.83
C LYS A 81 -1.14 14.15 0.78
N VAL A 82 -1.33 12.86 0.60
CA VAL A 82 -0.49 12.06 -0.29
C VAL A 82 -1.34 11.21 -1.23
N LYS A 83 -0.76 10.82 -2.35
CA LYS A 83 -1.36 9.81 -3.22
C LYS A 83 -1.19 8.41 -2.61
N ALA A 84 -2.06 7.49 -3.00
CA ALA A 84 -2.19 6.14 -2.42
C ALA A 84 -0.87 5.36 -2.34
N SER A 85 -0.06 5.41 -3.39
CA SER A 85 1.20 4.66 -3.48
C SER A 85 2.44 5.45 -3.09
N THR A 86 2.28 6.61 -2.44
CA THR A 86 3.42 7.34 -1.86
C THR A 86 4.07 6.46 -0.80
N SER A 87 5.38 6.25 -0.90
CA SER A 87 6.09 5.42 0.07
C SER A 87 6.14 6.07 1.44
N ILE A 88 6.06 5.27 2.49
CA ILE A 88 6.20 5.76 3.87
C ILE A 88 7.55 6.44 4.06
N LYS A 89 8.61 5.90 3.48
CA LYS A 89 9.94 6.50 3.52
C LYS A 89 9.95 7.94 2.98
N GLN A 90 9.30 8.17 1.82
CA GLN A 90 9.20 9.51 1.23
C GLN A 90 8.43 10.48 2.15
N ILE A 91 7.37 10.01 2.81
CA ILE A 91 6.60 10.80 3.76
C ILE A 91 7.49 11.16 4.96
N GLU A 92 8.18 10.20 5.55
CA GLU A 92 9.07 10.41 6.69
C GLU A 92 10.21 11.37 6.37
N GLU A 93 10.83 11.25 5.19
CA GLU A 93 11.86 12.17 4.72
C GLU A 93 11.34 13.62 4.60
N GLU A 94 10.11 13.80 4.14
CA GLU A 94 9.50 15.13 4.02
C GLU A 94 9.20 15.77 5.37
N ILE A 95 8.47 15.05 6.24
CA ILE A 95 8.05 15.60 7.54
C ILE A 95 9.24 15.81 8.49
N LYS A 96 10.30 15.02 8.34
CA LYS A 96 11.55 15.17 9.10
C LYS A 96 12.22 16.52 8.88
N LYS A 97 12.04 17.17 7.73
CA LYS A 97 12.58 18.52 7.46
C LYS A 97 12.02 19.54 8.45
N ASN A 98 10.80 19.34 8.93
CA ASN A 98 10.13 20.15 9.95
C ASN A 98 10.18 19.52 11.36
N LYS A 99 11.12 18.58 11.61
CA LYS A 99 11.30 17.88 12.90
C LYS A 99 10.04 17.15 13.36
N GLN A 100 9.21 16.69 12.42
CA GLN A 100 8.00 15.92 12.67
C GLN A 100 8.21 14.44 12.38
N GLN A 101 7.32 13.59 12.90
CA GLN A 101 7.32 12.13 12.70
C GLN A 101 5.90 11.57 12.64
N LEU A 102 5.73 10.41 12.00
CA LEU A 102 4.47 9.66 12.04
C LEU A 102 4.28 9.05 13.43
N ALA A 103 3.22 9.48 14.14
CA ALA A 103 2.99 9.08 15.53
C ALA A 103 2.68 7.58 15.66
N PHE A 104 2.02 6.97 14.67
CA PHE A 104 1.58 5.58 14.69
C PHE A 104 2.71 4.55 14.46
N GLU A 105 3.95 4.98 14.23
CA GLU A 105 5.13 4.14 14.03
C GLU A 105 4.90 3.07 12.93
N PRO A 106 5.06 3.40 11.65
CA PRO A 106 4.94 2.43 10.57
C PRO A 106 5.87 1.23 10.77
N ILE A 107 5.36 0.00 10.62
CA ILE A 107 6.17 -1.21 10.77
C ILE A 107 6.80 -1.58 9.42
N ASP A 108 8.11 -1.83 9.45
CA ASP A 108 8.85 -2.39 8.32
C ASP A 108 8.81 -3.93 8.34
N PHE A 109 7.97 -4.51 7.50
CA PHE A 109 7.94 -5.95 7.28
C PHE A 109 8.94 -6.41 6.22
N GLY A 110 9.65 -5.49 5.56
CA GLY A 110 10.50 -5.80 4.43
C GLY A 110 11.60 -6.79 4.77
N TYR A 111 12.27 -6.62 5.91
CA TYR A 111 13.31 -7.55 6.34
C TYR A 111 12.78 -8.96 6.57
N LEU A 112 11.59 -9.10 7.16
CA LEU A 112 10.97 -10.38 7.42
C LEU A 112 10.49 -11.07 6.13
N LEU A 113 9.93 -10.30 5.19
CA LEU A 113 9.24 -10.85 4.02
C LEU A 113 10.08 -10.85 2.76
N ASN A 114 10.97 -9.88 2.58
CA ASN A 114 11.65 -9.58 1.32
C ASN A 114 13.19 -9.46 1.45
N GLY A 115 13.73 -9.61 2.67
CA GLY A 115 15.17 -9.51 2.94
C GLY A 115 15.76 -8.09 2.86
N LYS A 116 14.94 -7.07 2.71
CA LYS A 116 15.34 -5.66 2.68
C LYS A 116 14.25 -4.76 3.26
N SER A 117 14.63 -3.55 3.71
CA SER A 117 13.69 -2.58 4.23
C SER A 117 12.60 -2.22 3.20
N ASP A 118 11.33 -2.35 3.59
CA ASP A 118 10.16 -1.94 2.82
C ASP A 118 8.96 -1.67 3.72
N TYR A 119 8.77 -0.44 4.14
CA TYR A 119 7.60 0.00 4.91
C TYR A 119 6.30 -0.02 4.09
N GLY A 120 6.41 -0.09 2.77
CA GLY A 120 5.27 -0.03 1.87
C GLY A 120 4.79 1.39 1.59
N THR A 121 3.51 1.49 1.25
CA THR A 121 2.86 2.73 0.80
C THR A 121 1.86 3.25 1.82
N ALA A 122 1.49 4.54 1.72
CA ALA A 122 0.50 5.18 2.59
C ALA A 122 -0.82 4.40 2.62
N ALA A 123 -1.43 4.12 1.47
CA ALA A 123 -2.68 3.35 1.42
C ALA A 123 -2.50 1.92 1.94
N GLY A 124 -1.35 1.29 1.70
CA GLY A 124 -1.05 -0.04 2.23
C GLY A 124 -0.96 -0.07 3.76
N GLN A 125 -0.43 0.97 4.40
CA GLN A 125 -0.42 1.10 5.86
C GLN A 125 -1.82 1.33 6.41
N VAL A 126 -2.60 2.24 5.79
CA VAL A 126 -3.99 2.52 6.18
C VAL A 126 -4.86 1.26 6.05
N ALA A 127 -4.79 0.57 4.92
CA ALA A 127 -5.60 -0.62 4.65
C ALA A 127 -5.32 -1.77 5.64
N CYS A 128 -4.07 -1.93 6.06
CA CYS A 128 -3.69 -2.96 7.03
C CYS A 128 -3.88 -2.52 8.47
N ASN A 129 -4.00 -1.22 8.73
CA ASN A 129 -4.06 -0.62 10.07
C ASN A 129 -2.96 -1.12 11.03
N ILE A 130 -1.74 -1.31 10.49
CA ILE A 130 -0.61 -1.85 11.24
C ILE A 130 0.18 -0.70 11.85
N SER A 131 0.41 -0.78 13.17
CA SER A 131 1.07 0.25 13.96
C SER A 131 2.07 -0.36 14.92
N GLY A 132 3.11 0.39 15.27
CA GLY A 132 4.15 -0.02 16.18
C GLY A 132 3.70 -0.18 17.66
N PRO A 133 4.66 -0.48 18.55
CA PRO A 133 4.35 -0.82 19.95
C PRO A 133 3.75 0.34 20.75
N ARG A 134 3.98 1.60 20.35
CA ARG A 134 3.37 2.78 21.00
C ARG A 134 1.89 2.96 20.70
N ARG A 135 1.27 2.06 19.93
CA ARG A 135 -0.15 2.10 19.58
C ARG A 135 -1.08 2.35 20.77
N PHE A 136 -0.76 1.79 21.94
CA PHE A 136 -1.57 1.98 23.15
C PHE A 136 -1.57 3.42 23.67
N LYS A 137 -0.54 4.21 23.34
CA LYS A 137 -0.40 5.59 23.76
C LYS A 137 -0.83 6.59 22.69
N VAL A 138 -0.48 6.32 21.43
CA VAL A 138 -0.63 7.28 20.33
C VAL A 138 -1.75 6.94 19.35
N GLY A 139 -2.39 5.79 19.50
CA GLY A 139 -3.39 5.30 18.56
C GLY A 139 -2.81 4.48 17.40
N SER A 140 -3.69 3.94 16.58
CA SER A 140 -3.35 3.18 15.38
C SER A 140 -3.33 4.08 14.13
N VAL A 141 -2.92 3.55 12.98
CA VAL A 141 -2.91 4.30 11.71
C VAL A 141 -4.24 4.99 11.42
N ARG A 142 -5.37 4.27 11.59
CA ARG A 142 -6.72 4.81 11.30
C ARG A 142 -7.07 6.02 12.16
N ASP A 143 -6.50 6.12 13.37
CA ASP A 143 -6.80 7.22 14.30
C ASP A 143 -6.11 8.53 13.87
N HIS A 144 -5.17 8.44 12.93
CA HIS A 144 -4.45 9.56 12.33
C HIS A 144 -4.93 9.90 10.90
N VAL A 145 -5.90 9.17 10.36
CA VAL A 145 -6.42 9.43 9.02
C VAL A 145 -7.59 10.39 9.11
N LEU A 146 -7.42 11.59 8.56
CA LEU A 146 -8.46 12.61 8.51
C LEU A 146 -9.51 12.33 7.42
N GLY A 147 -9.11 11.63 6.36
CA GLY A 147 -9.99 11.26 5.28
C GLY A 147 -9.25 10.62 4.11
N PHE A 148 -10.00 10.05 3.19
CA PHE A 148 -9.48 9.48 1.95
C PHE A 148 -10.48 9.68 0.82
N ARG A 149 -9.97 9.56 -0.41
CA ARG A 149 -10.76 9.59 -1.62
C ARG A 149 -10.70 8.21 -2.27
N GLY A 150 -11.87 7.58 -2.48
CA GLY A 150 -12.04 6.24 -3.05
C GLY A 150 -13.11 6.22 -4.14
#